data_49b4cc976f3d3adc8236a7a8cccee6a7
#
_entry.id   49b4cc976f3d3adc8236a7a8cccee6a7
#
_cell.length_a   1.000
_cell.length_b   1.000
_cell.length_c   1.000
_cell.angle_alpha   90.00
_cell.angle_beta   90.00
_cell.angle_gamma   90.00
#
_symmetry.space_group_name_H-M   'P 1'
#
loop_
_entity.id
_entity.type
_entity.pdbx_description
1 polymer ?
#
loop_
_entity_poly.entity_id
_entity_poly.type
_entity_poly.pdbx_seq_one_letter_code
_entity_poly.pdbx_strand_id
1 'polypeptide(L)'
;MTPDIKHRIEQIRRGEVLEGYQYTRYGIYPIGWTVKKVGDCIEEYRELSNDIQSFPVYSSSRKGLMPQSEYYDQKRAEETNLGYKIVPNGYVTYRHMSDDDVFHFNINQTGGNILVSSEYPVFTSANGVALGFLIPALNDATRFRYFCRTQKLGGTRTRLYLKNLSQYHLGVPCFEEQQKIAVILTTQGKVIELKEKRLAEKQQQKKYLMQQLLTGRKRLPGFSGEWKKIKLKNILHERKAYSPKGLDYPHVTLSTEGIFPKSERYDRDHLVRDEDKEYKITHKGDICYNPANLKFGAICENTFGDAIFSPIYVTFEVRKNVSREYLANYLMRWDFINAVRKYEEGTVYERMAVKPEDFLKFEIFLPQIEEQTAIAEVLSTSNREIELLQQDIAQEKQKKKALMQLLLTGIVRV
;
A
#
# COMPACT_ATOMS: atom_id res chain seq x y z
N MET A 1 19.18 -11.36 -10.98
CA MET A 1 20.54 -10.85 -10.67
C MET A 1 21.50 -11.98 -10.98
N THR A 2 22.47 -11.74 -11.86
CA THR A 2 23.47 -12.74 -12.25
C THR A 2 24.42 -13.06 -11.09
N PRO A 3 25.05 -14.27 -11.05
CA PRO A 3 26.03 -14.61 -10.02
C PRO A 3 27.18 -13.61 -9.91
N ASP A 4 27.66 -13.11 -11.03
CA ASP A 4 28.71 -12.10 -11.12
C ASP A 4 28.33 -10.78 -10.41
N ILE A 5 27.11 -10.27 -10.61
CA ILE A 5 26.63 -9.07 -9.93
C ILE A 5 26.50 -9.30 -8.42
N LYS A 6 26.07 -10.48 -7.97
CA LYS A 6 26.01 -10.80 -6.54
C LYS A 6 27.41 -10.79 -5.93
N HIS A 7 28.36 -11.42 -6.59
CA HIS A 7 29.75 -11.48 -6.15
C HIS A 7 30.36 -10.09 -6.03
N ARG A 8 30.19 -9.21 -7.02
CA ARG A 8 30.61 -7.79 -6.97
C ARG A 8 30.01 -7.02 -5.79
N ILE A 9 28.72 -7.22 -5.52
CA ILE A 9 28.05 -6.57 -4.39
C ILE A 9 28.69 -7.01 -3.07
N GLU A 10 28.99 -8.31 -2.91
CA GLU A 10 29.61 -8.84 -1.70
C GLU A 10 31.02 -8.32 -1.52
N GLN A 11 31.84 -8.27 -2.57
CA GLN A 11 33.18 -7.70 -2.54
C GLN A 11 33.16 -6.23 -2.09
N ILE A 12 32.29 -5.40 -2.70
CA ILE A 12 32.14 -4.00 -2.32
C ILE A 12 31.66 -3.84 -0.87
N ARG A 13 30.76 -4.70 -0.40
CA ARG A 13 30.33 -4.71 1.02
C ARG A 13 31.45 -5.05 1.99
N ARG A 14 32.41 -5.87 1.59
CA ARG A 14 33.62 -6.19 2.37
C ARG A 14 34.68 -5.08 2.29
N GLY A 15 34.43 -4.02 1.52
CA GLY A 15 35.39 -2.95 1.30
C GLY A 15 36.47 -3.25 0.27
N GLU A 16 36.32 -4.33 -0.49
CA GLU A 16 37.23 -4.70 -1.57
C GLU A 16 37.04 -3.77 -2.77
N VAL A 17 38.13 -3.28 -3.34
CA VAL A 17 38.10 -2.43 -4.52
C VAL A 17 38.21 -3.35 -5.75
N LEU A 18 37.16 -3.37 -6.55
CA LEU A 18 37.10 -4.15 -7.79
C LEU A 18 37.97 -3.51 -8.87
N GLU A 19 38.40 -4.32 -9.84
CA GLU A 19 39.01 -3.83 -11.08
C GLU A 19 38.07 -2.82 -11.78
N GLY A 20 38.60 -1.67 -12.22
CA GLY A 20 37.80 -0.58 -12.81
C GLY A 20 37.10 0.33 -11.78
N TYR A 21 37.38 0.16 -10.47
CA TYR A 21 36.85 1.01 -9.41
C TYR A 21 38.00 1.69 -8.64
N GLN A 22 37.67 2.79 -7.98
CA GLN A 22 38.59 3.56 -7.14
C GLN A 22 38.02 3.74 -5.73
N TYR A 23 38.88 3.63 -4.74
CA TYR A 23 38.54 3.99 -3.36
C TYR A 23 38.63 5.49 -3.18
N THR A 24 37.62 6.08 -2.55
CA THR A 24 37.63 7.47 -2.12
C THR A 24 37.19 7.52 -0.66
N ARG A 25 37.50 8.60 0.07
CA ARG A 25 37.01 8.80 1.43
C ARG A 25 35.46 8.83 1.54
N TYR A 26 34.78 8.95 0.43
CA TYR A 26 33.31 8.98 0.34
C TYR A 26 32.72 7.67 -0.19
N GLY A 27 33.55 6.68 -0.49
CA GLY A 27 33.17 5.34 -0.91
C GLY A 27 33.90 4.85 -2.14
N ILE A 28 33.52 3.66 -2.59
CA ILE A 28 34.05 3.03 -3.80
C ILE A 28 33.16 3.42 -4.97
N TYR A 29 33.77 3.96 -6.02
CA TYR A 29 33.09 4.37 -7.25
C TYR A 29 33.85 3.88 -8.48
N PRO A 30 33.17 3.72 -9.64
CA PRO A 30 33.86 3.41 -10.89
C PRO A 30 34.93 4.44 -11.26
N ILE A 31 36.01 4.02 -11.88
CA ILE A 31 36.96 4.92 -12.53
C ILE A 31 36.19 5.71 -13.61
N GLY A 32 36.38 7.05 -13.64
CA GLY A 32 35.64 7.96 -14.53
C GLY A 32 34.39 8.57 -13.88
N TRP A 33 33.99 8.14 -12.68
CA TRP A 33 33.05 8.93 -11.87
C TRP A 33 33.80 9.97 -11.05
N THR A 34 33.25 11.18 -10.99
CA THR A 34 33.81 12.29 -10.20
C THR A 34 33.03 12.44 -8.91
N VAL A 35 33.72 12.46 -7.76
CA VAL A 35 33.05 12.77 -6.50
C VAL A 35 32.83 14.28 -6.39
N LYS A 36 31.58 14.70 -6.31
CA LYS A 36 31.17 16.11 -6.19
C LYS A 36 30.40 16.35 -4.89
N LYS A 37 30.46 17.56 -4.36
CA LYS A 37 29.51 18.02 -3.33
C LYS A 37 28.15 18.28 -3.99
N VAL A 38 27.06 18.01 -3.28
CA VAL A 38 25.72 18.37 -3.78
C VAL A 38 25.62 19.86 -4.03
N GLY A 39 26.25 20.69 -3.21
CA GLY A 39 26.30 22.14 -3.43
C GLY A 39 26.87 22.56 -4.77
N ASP A 40 27.81 21.77 -5.34
CA ASP A 40 28.38 22.03 -6.65
C ASP A 40 27.48 21.52 -7.79
N CYS A 41 26.44 20.74 -7.47
CA CYS A 41 25.52 20.10 -8.40
C CYS A 41 24.16 20.79 -8.50
N ILE A 42 23.88 21.77 -7.64
CA ILE A 42 22.57 22.43 -7.53
C ILE A 42 22.72 23.94 -7.47
N GLU A 43 21.67 24.62 -7.90
CA GLU A 43 21.49 26.07 -7.79
C GLU A 43 20.22 26.35 -6.98
N GLU A 44 20.37 27.13 -5.90
CA GLU A 44 19.25 27.51 -5.05
C GLU A 44 18.36 28.54 -5.74
N TYR A 45 17.03 28.36 -5.60
CA TYR A 45 16.04 29.31 -6.07
C TYR A 45 15.31 29.93 -4.87
N ARG A 46 15.23 31.26 -4.79
CA ARG A 46 14.81 31.98 -3.58
C ARG A 46 13.62 32.92 -3.77
N GLU A 47 12.95 32.86 -4.91
CA GLU A 47 11.79 33.71 -5.12
C GLU A 47 10.65 33.42 -4.18
N LEU A 48 10.09 34.48 -3.62
CA LEU A 48 8.96 34.46 -2.69
C LEU A 48 7.74 35.08 -3.37
N SER A 49 6.56 34.59 -3.00
CA SER A 49 5.27 35.24 -3.27
C SER A 49 4.56 35.52 -1.96
N ASN A 50 4.07 36.74 -1.83
CA ASN A 50 3.15 37.12 -0.74
C ASN A 50 1.68 36.95 -1.16
N ASP A 51 1.42 36.62 -2.42
CA ASP A 51 0.10 36.37 -2.97
C ASP A 51 -0.15 34.87 -3.12
N ILE A 52 -0.98 34.32 -2.23
CA ILE A 52 -1.39 32.92 -2.23
C ILE A 52 -2.25 32.54 -3.45
N GLN A 53 -2.80 33.53 -4.15
CA GLN A 53 -3.63 33.31 -5.33
C GLN A 53 -2.80 33.28 -6.62
N SER A 54 -1.51 33.65 -6.57
CA SER A 54 -0.64 33.67 -7.74
C SER A 54 -0.42 32.29 -8.36
N PHE A 55 -0.30 31.26 -7.53
CA PHE A 55 -0.10 29.86 -7.95
C PHE A 55 -0.71 28.91 -6.93
N PRO A 56 -1.06 27.66 -7.33
CA PRO A 56 -1.62 26.67 -6.42
C PRO A 56 -0.61 26.25 -5.35
N VAL A 57 -1.09 26.11 -4.10
CA VAL A 57 -0.26 25.76 -2.94
C VAL A 57 -0.15 24.25 -2.79
N TYR A 58 1.08 23.74 -2.64
CA TYR A 58 1.41 22.34 -2.48
C TYR A 58 2.22 22.08 -1.21
N SER A 59 2.09 20.87 -0.70
CA SER A 59 2.95 20.31 0.33
C SER A 59 3.86 19.25 -0.28
N SER A 60 5.15 19.28 0.08
CA SER A 60 6.11 18.25 -0.31
C SER A 60 6.08 17.10 0.70
N SER A 61 5.75 15.90 0.23
CA SER A 61 5.60 14.70 1.04
C SER A 61 6.41 13.53 0.45
N ARG A 62 6.44 12.40 1.16
CA ARG A 62 7.03 11.15 0.65
C ARG A 62 6.24 10.53 -0.51
N LYS A 63 4.98 10.93 -0.66
CA LYS A 63 4.11 10.49 -1.76
C LYS A 63 4.18 11.41 -2.98
N GLY A 64 5.03 12.45 -2.93
CA GLY A 64 5.12 13.44 -3.96
C GLY A 64 4.66 14.83 -3.51
N LEU A 65 4.48 15.72 -4.48
CA LEU A 65 3.83 17.02 -4.28
C LEU A 65 2.31 16.80 -4.26
N MET A 66 1.66 17.27 -3.21
CA MET A 66 0.21 17.14 -3.02
C MET A 66 -0.41 18.53 -2.83
N PRO A 67 -1.56 18.84 -3.47
CA PRO A 67 -2.29 20.06 -3.18
C PRO A 67 -2.53 20.19 -1.68
N GLN A 68 -2.35 21.39 -1.13
CA GLN A 68 -2.48 21.59 0.31
C GLN A 68 -3.90 21.32 0.81
N SER A 69 -4.92 21.54 -0.02
CA SER A 69 -6.31 21.20 0.24
C SER A 69 -6.58 19.70 0.46
N GLU A 70 -5.73 18.84 -0.08
CA GLU A 70 -5.80 17.38 0.10
C GLU A 70 -4.94 16.89 1.27
N TYR A 71 -3.99 17.72 1.74
CA TYR A 71 -3.01 17.33 2.76
C TYR A 71 -3.43 17.74 4.18
N TYR A 72 -4.16 18.85 4.33
CA TYR A 72 -4.65 19.37 5.61
C TYR A 72 -6.16 19.57 5.54
N ASP A 73 -6.87 19.27 6.64
CA ASP A 73 -8.25 19.75 6.82
C ASP A 73 -8.27 21.27 6.68
N GLN A 74 -9.24 21.78 5.93
CA GLN A 74 -9.34 23.19 5.42
C GLN A 74 -9.08 24.31 6.42
N LYS A 75 -9.13 24.06 7.73
CA LYS A 75 -8.99 25.09 8.79
C LYS A 75 -7.56 25.59 9.05
N ARG A 76 -6.51 24.91 8.56
CA ARG A 76 -5.11 25.29 8.80
C ARG A 76 -4.43 26.07 7.66
N ALA A 77 -5.06 26.19 6.51
CA ALA A 77 -4.49 26.86 5.34
C ALA A 77 -4.49 28.40 5.45
N GLU A 78 -5.31 28.97 6.33
CA GLU A 78 -5.54 30.44 6.40
C GLU A 78 -4.69 31.18 7.44
N GLU A 79 -3.96 30.50 8.31
CA GLU A 79 -3.34 31.12 9.49
C GLU A 79 -1.84 31.49 9.37
N THR A 80 -1.16 31.24 8.27
CA THR A 80 0.25 31.62 8.15
C THR A 80 0.48 32.76 7.17
N ASN A 81 0.53 33.97 7.68
CA ASN A 81 1.02 35.18 7.00
C ASN A 81 2.53 35.15 6.66
N LEU A 82 3.13 33.98 6.53
CA LEU A 82 4.52 33.81 6.11
C LEU A 82 4.54 33.62 4.60
N GLY A 83 5.34 34.43 3.91
CA GLY A 83 5.50 34.33 2.45
C GLY A 83 5.74 32.89 1.98
N TYR A 84 5.27 32.60 0.78
CA TYR A 84 5.47 31.31 0.13
C TYR A 84 6.67 31.32 -0.80
N LYS A 85 7.39 30.21 -0.94
CA LYS A 85 8.37 30.04 -2.00
C LYS A 85 7.71 29.57 -3.29
N ILE A 86 8.14 30.18 -4.40
CA ILE A 86 7.76 29.74 -5.74
C ILE A 86 8.64 28.55 -6.11
N VAL A 87 8.03 27.48 -6.62
CA VAL A 87 8.74 26.34 -7.21
C VAL A 87 8.40 26.29 -8.69
N PRO A 88 9.29 26.73 -9.58
CA PRO A 88 9.05 26.64 -11.02
C PRO A 88 8.89 25.20 -11.49
N ASN A 89 8.21 25.01 -12.63
CA ASN A 89 8.14 23.69 -13.24
C ASN A 89 9.54 23.15 -13.56
N GLY A 90 9.82 21.91 -13.21
CA GLY A 90 11.14 21.28 -13.33
C GLY A 90 12.08 21.51 -12.16
N TYR A 91 11.73 22.36 -11.19
CA TYR A 91 12.54 22.59 -9.99
C TYR A 91 12.17 21.61 -8.87
N VAL A 92 13.07 21.49 -7.90
CA VAL A 92 12.99 20.54 -6.79
C VAL A 92 12.65 21.26 -5.50
N THR A 93 11.78 20.66 -4.69
CA THR A 93 11.55 21.09 -3.31
C THR A 93 11.44 19.90 -2.38
N TYR A 94 11.67 20.10 -1.10
CA TYR A 94 11.52 19.07 -0.07
C TYR A 94 11.16 19.69 1.28
N ARG A 95 10.47 18.92 2.12
CA ARG A 95 10.26 19.27 3.52
C ARG A 95 11.56 19.08 4.29
N HIS A 96 12.09 20.17 4.86
CA HIS A 96 13.39 20.16 5.53
C HIS A 96 13.40 19.51 6.93
N MET A 97 12.25 19.06 7.43
CA MET A 97 12.10 18.37 8.73
C MET A 97 11.61 16.94 8.56
N SER A 98 12.20 16.02 9.33
CA SER A 98 11.83 14.60 9.34
C SER A 98 11.86 14.04 10.77
N ASP A 99 10.90 13.16 11.10
CA ASP A 99 10.82 12.48 12.39
C ASP A 99 11.67 11.19 12.43
N ASP A 100 12.06 10.65 11.27
CA ASP A 100 12.77 9.37 11.11
C ASP A 100 14.01 9.44 10.23
N ASP A 101 14.58 10.63 10.06
CA ASP A 101 15.79 10.93 9.28
C ASP A 101 15.68 10.62 7.78
N VAL A 102 14.46 10.45 7.26
CA VAL A 102 14.19 10.24 5.83
C VAL A 102 13.65 11.52 5.21
N PHE A 103 14.35 12.01 4.18
CA PHE A 103 13.94 13.15 3.38
C PHE A 103 13.56 12.69 1.98
N HIS A 104 12.61 13.37 1.38
CA HIS A 104 12.15 13.08 0.02
C HIS A 104 12.13 14.36 -0.81
N PHE A 105 12.87 14.33 -1.91
CA PHE A 105 13.01 15.43 -2.86
C PHE A 105 12.03 15.24 -3.99
N ASN A 106 11.22 16.24 -4.26
CA ASN A 106 10.16 16.20 -5.26
C ASN A 106 10.42 17.21 -6.37
N ILE A 107 10.40 16.76 -7.61
CA ILE A 107 10.47 17.64 -8.79
C ILE A 107 9.06 18.15 -9.06
N ASN A 108 8.90 19.45 -9.27
CA ASN A 108 7.65 20.01 -9.75
C ASN A 108 7.42 19.61 -11.22
N GLN A 109 6.43 18.74 -11.45
CA GLN A 109 6.01 18.28 -12.77
C GLN A 109 4.53 18.61 -13.03
N THR A 110 4.00 19.65 -12.37
CA THR A 110 2.58 20.05 -12.50
C THR A 110 2.26 20.78 -13.80
N GLY A 111 3.28 21.14 -14.57
CA GLY A 111 3.16 21.91 -15.81
C GLY A 111 3.19 23.43 -15.60
N GLY A 112 3.20 23.91 -14.35
CA GLY A 112 3.27 25.33 -14.00
C GLY A 112 4.05 25.58 -12.72
N ASN A 113 4.11 26.84 -12.30
CA ASN A 113 4.67 27.21 -11.01
C ASN A 113 3.71 26.81 -9.88
N ILE A 114 4.26 26.43 -8.73
CA ILE A 114 3.51 26.14 -7.52
C ILE A 114 4.08 26.92 -6.33
N LEU A 115 3.29 27.09 -5.28
CA LEU A 115 3.72 27.64 -4.00
C LEU A 115 3.96 26.51 -2.99
N VAL A 116 5.00 26.68 -2.18
CA VAL A 116 5.28 25.83 -1.03
C VAL A 116 5.61 26.70 0.19
N SER A 117 5.59 26.10 1.39
CA SER A 117 6.00 26.79 2.62
C SER A 117 7.36 27.49 2.42
N SER A 118 7.51 28.68 2.98
CA SER A 118 8.77 29.46 3.00
C SER A 118 9.93 28.66 3.62
N GLU A 119 9.63 27.70 4.47
CA GLU A 119 10.59 26.82 5.12
C GLU A 119 11.17 25.74 4.18
N TYR A 120 10.52 25.45 3.05
CA TYR A 120 11.00 24.40 2.15
C TYR A 120 12.08 24.96 1.22
N PRO A 121 13.26 24.31 1.14
CA PRO A 121 14.26 24.66 0.15
C PRO A 121 13.75 24.38 -1.27
N VAL A 122 14.15 25.28 -2.20
CA VAL A 122 13.89 25.13 -3.64
C VAL A 122 15.20 25.23 -4.38
N PHE A 123 15.45 24.34 -5.32
CA PHE A 123 16.67 24.33 -6.12
C PHE A 123 16.46 23.67 -7.49
N THR A 124 17.39 23.88 -8.39
CA THR A 124 17.52 23.14 -9.64
C THR A 124 18.90 22.52 -9.77
N SER A 125 19.17 21.78 -10.84
CA SER A 125 20.50 21.22 -11.10
C SER A 125 21.42 22.24 -11.77
N ALA A 126 22.70 22.11 -11.51
CA ALA A 126 23.77 22.94 -12.08
C ALA A 126 24.95 22.10 -12.56
N ASN A 127 25.87 22.71 -13.29
CA ASN A 127 27.21 22.17 -13.62
C ASN A 127 27.19 20.76 -14.25
N GLY A 128 26.28 20.52 -15.20
CA GLY A 128 26.21 19.26 -15.96
C GLY A 128 25.70 18.07 -15.15
N VAL A 129 24.90 18.32 -14.11
CA VAL A 129 24.23 17.25 -13.34
C VAL A 129 22.75 17.20 -13.69
N ALA A 130 22.27 16.04 -14.09
CA ALA A 130 20.85 15.82 -14.42
C ALA A 130 20.01 15.55 -13.17
N LEU A 131 18.87 16.25 -12.99
CA LEU A 131 17.94 15.99 -11.89
C LEU A 131 17.41 14.55 -11.88
N GLY A 132 17.21 13.96 -13.08
CA GLY A 132 16.77 12.56 -13.21
C GLY A 132 17.77 11.52 -12.67
N PHE A 133 19.04 11.89 -12.49
CA PHE A 133 20.06 11.12 -11.79
C PHE A 133 20.17 11.55 -10.32
N LEU A 134 20.30 12.86 -10.06
CA LEU A 134 20.55 13.39 -8.73
C LEU A 134 19.43 13.07 -7.73
N ILE A 135 18.17 13.29 -8.11
CA ILE A 135 17.05 13.12 -7.19
C ILE A 135 16.83 11.65 -6.77
N PRO A 136 16.87 10.66 -7.69
CA PRO A 136 16.91 9.25 -7.26
C PRO A 136 18.11 8.92 -6.36
N ALA A 137 19.30 9.48 -6.63
CA ALA A 137 20.47 9.24 -5.80
C ALA A 137 20.33 9.81 -4.37
N LEU A 138 19.62 10.93 -4.19
CA LEU A 138 19.31 11.48 -2.86
C LEU A 138 18.14 10.74 -2.18
N ASN A 139 17.11 10.33 -2.91
CA ASN A 139 15.92 9.71 -2.32
C ASN A 139 16.15 8.29 -1.79
N ASP A 140 17.08 7.51 -2.37
CA ASP A 140 17.20 6.06 -2.10
C ASP A 140 18.58 5.59 -1.63
N ALA A 141 19.57 6.49 -1.51
CA ALA A 141 20.91 6.10 -1.08
C ALA A 141 20.99 5.85 0.43
N THR A 142 21.32 4.63 0.83
CA THR A 142 21.56 4.27 2.24
C THR A 142 22.59 5.21 2.90
N ARG A 143 23.63 5.60 2.15
CA ARG A 143 24.65 6.55 2.60
C ARG A 143 24.09 7.94 2.87
N PHE A 144 23.17 8.42 2.01
CA PHE A 144 22.52 9.71 2.24
C PHE A 144 21.67 9.70 3.51
N ARG A 145 20.94 8.62 3.76
CA ARG A 145 20.19 8.47 5.01
C ARG A 145 21.11 8.47 6.26
N TYR A 146 22.27 7.84 6.16
CA TYR A 146 23.25 7.91 7.24
C TYR A 146 23.75 9.35 7.45
N PHE A 147 24.08 10.06 6.37
CA PHE A 147 24.44 11.48 6.43
C PHE A 147 23.31 12.32 7.06
N CYS A 148 22.05 12.09 6.72
CA CYS A 148 20.92 12.81 7.32
C CYS A 148 20.87 12.62 8.84
N ARG A 149 21.13 11.41 9.35
CA ARG A 149 21.21 11.14 10.79
C ARG A 149 22.27 11.97 11.51
N THR A 150 23.41 12.22 10.86
CA THR A 150 24.47 13.03 11.46
C THR A 150 24.10 14.52 11.56
N GLN A 151 23.03 14.95 10.89
CA GLN A 151 22.52 16.33 10.96
C GLN A 151 21.59 16.58 12.15
N LYS A 152 21.31 15.56 12.96
CA LYS A 152 20.44 15.69 14.15
C LYS A 152 21.19 16.41 15.27
N LEU A 153 20.82 17.66 15.51
CA LEU A 153 21.41 18.54 16.55
C LEU A 153 20.49 18.62 17.76
N GLY A 154 20.24 17.49 18.44
CA GLY A 154 19.29 17.43 19.57
C GLY A 154 17.83 17.49 19.11
N GLY A 155 16.89 17.31 20.04
CA GLY A 155 15.45 17.36 19.75
C GLY A 155 14.89 16.11 19.06
N THR A 156 13.56 16.13 18.81
CA THR A 156 12.81 14.98 18.29
C THR A 156 12.87 14.85 16.77
N ARG A 157 13.18 15.94 16.03
CA ARG A 157 13.17 16.02 14.57
C ARG A 157 14.53 16.35 13.99
N THR A 158 14.91 15.68 12.92
CA THR A 158 16.09 16.03 12.13
C THR A 158 15.73 17.13 11.13
N ARG A 159 16.60 18.16 11.06
CA ARG A 159 16.46 19.26 10.10
C ARG A 159 17.60 19.22 9.08
N LEU A 160 17.22 19.11 7.81
CA LEU A 160 18.14 19.14 6.68
C LEU A 160 17.95 20.45 5.92
N TYR A 161 18.69 21.48 6.33
CA TYR A 161 18.76 22.73 5.59
C TYR A 161 19.57 22.56 4.31
N LEU A 162 19.32 23.40 3.32
CA LEU A 162 20.06 23.35 2.04
C LEU A 162 21.58 23.49 2.24
N LYS A 163 22.01 24.32 3.18
CA LYS A 163 23.41 24.47 3.58
C LYS A 163 24.04 23.13 4.00
N ASN A 164 23.30 22.32 4.74
CA ASN A 164 23.79 21.01 5.19
C ASN A 164 23.75 19.99 4.05
N LEU A 165 22.66 19.95 3.27
CA LEU A 165 22.55 19.13 2.08
C LEU A 165 23.71 19.35 1.11
N SER A 166 24.12 20.62 0.93
CA SER A 166 25.23 21.03 0.05
C SER A 166 26.58 20.40 0.42
N GLN A 167 26.75 19.92 1.67
CA GLN A 167 27.98 19.26 2.12
C GLN A 167 28.03 17.76 1.81
N TYR A 168 26.92 17.16 1.41
CA TYR A 168 26.89 15.75 1.04
C TYR A 168 27.69 15.51 -0.24
N HIS A 169 28.45 14.40 -0.29
CA HIS A 169 29.26 14.01 -1.43
C HIS A 169 28.71 12.75 -2.08
N LEU A 170 28.65 12.74 -3.41
CA LEU A 170 28.23 11.59 -4.20
C LEU A 170 29.10 11.43 -5.45
N GLY A 171 29.21 10.20 -5.94
CA GLY A 171 29.85 9.93 -7.24
C GLY A 171 28.88 10.31 -8.37
N VAL A 172 29.39 11.07 -9.33
CA VAL A 172 28.65 11.58 -10.48
C VAL A 172 29.30 11.04 -11.75
N PRO A 173 28.59 10.28 -12.60
CA PRO A 173 29.08 9.83 -13.89
C PRO A 173 29.13 10.96 -14.92
N CYS A 174 29.62 10.68 -16.12
CA CYS A 174 29.50 11.60 -17.24
C CYS A 174 28.00 11.87 -17.55
N PHE A 175 27.72 13.03 -18.17
CA PHE A 175 26.33 13.47 -18.38
C PHE A 175 25.50 12.46 -19.21
N GLU A 176 26.12 11.82 -20.19
CA GLU A 176 25.48 10.81 -21.04
C GLU A 176 25.03 9.59 -20.21
N GLU A 177 25.87 9.08 -19.30
CA GLU A 177 25.51 7.98 -18.40
C GLU A 177 24.43 8.38 -17.40
N GLN A 178 24.45 9.62 -16.88
CA GLN A 178 23.38 10.14 -16.04
C GLN A 178 22.03 10.12 -16.76
N GLN A 179 21.99 10.52 -18.03
CA GLN A 179 20.77 10.50 -18.85
C GLN A 179 20.26 9.07 -19.07
N LYS A 180 21.14 8.13 -19.38
CA LYS A 180 20.77 6.71 -19.52
C LYS A 180 20.19 6.14 -18.23
N ILE A 181 20.83 6.40 -17.09
CA ILE A 181 20.33 6.01 -15.77
C ILE A 181 18.95 6.61 -15.52
N ALA A 182 18.77 7.90 -15.76
CA ALA A 182 17.51 8.61 -15.59
C ALA A 182 16.39 7.99 -16.44
N VAL A 183 16.66 7.67 -17.71
CA VAL A 183 15.71 7.04 -18.62
C VAL A 183 15.29 5.67 -18.11
N ILE A 184 16.24 4.82 -17.68
CA ILE A 184 15.96 3.48 -17.14
C ILE A 184 15.06 3.58 -15.92
N LEU A 185 15.40 4.43 -14.93
CA LEU A 185 14.65 4.57 -13.70
C LEU A 185 13.26 5.18 -13.90
N THR A 186 13.15 6.16 -14.80
CA THR A 186 11.87 6.78 -15.17
C THR A 186 10.96 5.80 -15.89
N THR A 187 11.50 5.03 -16.84
CA THR A 187 10.76 3.99 -17.57
C THR A 187 10.23 2.94 -16.61
N GLN A 188 11.07 2.46 -15.69
CA GLN A 188 10.64 1.51 -14.67
C GLN A 188 9.56 2.12 -13.73
N GLY A 189 9.65 3.41 -13.42
CA GLY A 189 8.62 4.14 -12.66
C GLY A 189 7.28 4.16 -13.40
N LYS A 190 7.28 4.48 -14.70
CA LYS A 190 6.07 4.47 -15.55
C LYS A 190 5.42 3.10 -15.66
N VAL A 191 6.23 2.02 -15.73
CA VAL A 191 5.70 0.64 -15.74
C VAL A 191 4.90 0.36 -14.47
N ILE A 192 5.44 0.74 -13.31
CA ILE A 192 4.74 0.57 -12.01
C ILE A 192 3.44 1.37 -12.00
N GLU A 193 3.48 2.64 -12.36
CA GLU A 193 2.31 3.53 -12.39
C GLU A 193 1.18 2.99 -13.29
N LEU A 194 1.52 2.53 -14.51
CA LEU A 194 0.55 1.95 -15.43
C LEU A 194 -0.07 0.66 -14.89
N LYS A 195 0.72 -0.19 -14.22
CA LYS A 195 0.21 -1.40 -13.57
C LYS A 195 -0.70 -1.06 -12.37
N GLU A 196 -0.36 -0.05 -11.57
CA GLU A 196 -1.21 0.41 -10.47
C GLU A 196 -2.54 0.99 -10.96
N LYS A 197 -2.52 1.76 -12.06
CA LYS A 197 -3.74 2.24 -12.72
C LYS A 197 -4.61 1.07 -13.20
N ARG A 198 -3.99 0.08 -13.87
CA ARG A 198 -4.69 -1.13 -14.31
C ARG A 198 -5.29 -1.91 -13.13
N LEU A 199 -4.60 -1.98 -12.00
CA LEU A 199 -5.10 -2.62 -10.79
C LEU A 199 -6.37 -1.91 -10.29
N ALA A 200 -6.38 -0.58 -10.21
CA ALA A 200 -7.54 0.21 -9.82
C ALA A 200 -8.74 -0.01 -10.76
N GLU A 201 -8.50 -0.04 -12.07
CA GLU A 201 -9.52 -0.33 -13.08
C GLU A 201 -10.11 -1.74 -12.91
N LYS A 202 -9.27 -2.76 -12.67
CA LYS A 202 -9.72 -4.14 -12.42
C LYS A 202 -10.53 -4.28 -11.13
N GLN A 203 -10.15 -3.59 -10.07
CA GLN A 203 -10.91 -3.54 -8.82
C GLN A 203 -12.29 -2.90 -9.02
N GLN A 204 -12.35 -1.81 -9.77
CA GLN A 204 -13.62 -1.17 -10.11
C GLN A 204 -14.51 -2.07 -11.00
N GLN A 205 -13.92 -2.74 -11.98
CA GLN A 205 -14.62 -3.71 -12.84
C GLN A 205 -15.20 -4.86 -11.99
N LYS A 206 -14.44 -5.43 -11.07
CA LYS A 206 -14.92 -6.47 -10.15
C LYS A 206 -16.11 -5.97 -9.32
N LYS A 207 -16.01 -4.78 -8.74
CA LYS A 207 -17.11 -4.17 -7.96
C LYS A 207 -18.37 -4.03 -8.80
N TYR A 208 -18.26 -3.60 -10.05
CA TYR A 208 -19.36 -3.51 -11.00
C TYR A 208 -19.96 -4.90 -11.28
N LEU A 209 -19.13 -5.91 -11.59
CA LEU A 209 -19.59 -7.28 -11.84
C LEU A 209 -20.35 -7.85 -10.64
N MET A 210 -19.83 -7.66 -9.42
CA MET A 210 -20.53 -8.09 -8.21
C MET A 210 -21.91 -7.44 -8.09
N GLN A 211 -22.02 -6.13 -8.33
CA GLN A 211 -23.30 -5.44 -8.27
C GLN A 211 -24.29 -5.92 -9.35
N GLN A 212 -23.83 -6.24 -10.54
CA GLN A 212 -24.69 -6.66 -11.64
C GLN A 212 -25.10 -8.13 -11.54
N LEU A 213 -24.13 -9.02 -11.33
CA LEU A 213 -24.35 -10.48 -11.39
C LEU A 213 -25.00 -11.03 -10.11
N LEU A 214 -24.55 -10.57 -8.93
CA LEU A 214 -25.10 -11.05 -7.65
C LEU A 214 -26.49 -10.46 -7.32
N THR A 215 -26.98 -9.49 -8.08
CA THR A 215 -28.33 -8.93 -7.91
C THR A 215 -29.29 -9.39 -9.03
N GLY A 216 -28.79 -10.12 -10.02
CA GLY A 216 -29.56 -10.49 -11.20
C GLY A 216 -29.90 -9.32 -12.15
N ARG A 217 -29.36 -8.11 -11.90
CA ARG A 217 -29.56 -6.95 -12.81
C ARG A 217 -28.99 -7.24 -14.20
N LYS A 218 -27.93 -8.00 -14.28
CA LYS A 218 -27.36 -8.54 -15.51
C LYS A 218 -27.19 -10.04 -15.33
N ARG A 219 -27.64 -10.82 -16.31
CA ARG A 219 -27.51 -12.27 -16.32
C ARG A 219 -26.36 -12.69 -17.23
N LEU A 220 -25.74 -13.81 -16.91
CA LEU A 220 -24.77 -14.43 -17.80
C LEU A 220 -25.50 -15.03 -19.03
N PRO A 221 -24.88 -15.07 -20.21
CA PRO A 221 -25.45 -15.70 -21.39
C PRO A 221 -25.86 -17.15 -21.11
N GLY A 222 -27.03 -17.55 -21.59
CA GLY A 222 -27.57 -18.91 -21.40
C GLY A 222 -28.41 -19.11 -20.13
N PHE A 223 -28.50 -18.11 -19.24
CA PHE A 223 -29.31 -18.19 -18.01
C PHE A 223 -30.50 -17.24 -18.07
N SER A 224 -31.72 -17.80 -17.96
CA SER A 224 -32.98 -17.02 -18.01
C SER A 224 -33.99 -17.43 -16.93
N GLY A 225 -33.71 -18.49 -16.14
CA GLY A 225 -34.59 -18.99 -15.09
C GLY A 225 -34.86 -17.96 -13.98
N GLU A 226 -36.02 -18.03 -13.35
CA GLU A 226 -36.36 -17.14 -12.22
C GLU A 226 -35.51 -17.42 -10.99
N TRP A 227 -35.11 -16.36 -10.31
CA TRP A 227 -34.41 -16.46 -9.03
C TRP A 227 -35.43 -16.73 -7.91
N LYS A 228 -35.15 -17.73 -7.09
CA LYS A 228 -36.02 -18.11 -5.98
C LYS A 228 -35.68 -17.32 -4.72
N LYS A 229 -36.71 -16.80 -4.06
CA LYS A 229 -36.58 -16.16 -2.76
C LYS A 229 -36.42 -17.22 -1.68
N ILE A 230 -35.32 -17.20 -0.93
CA ILE A 230 -34.97 -18.23 0.07
C ILE A 230 -34.48 -17.54 1.34
N LYS A 231 -34.95 -18.05 2.50
CA LYS A 231 -34.41 -17.64 3.81
C LYS A 231 -33.04 -18.25 4.04
N LEU A 232 -32.12 -17.49 4.64
CA LEU A 232 -30.76 -18.00 4.94
C LEU A 232 -30.77 -19.25 5.80
N LYS A 233 -31.70 -19.40 6.73
CA LYS A 233 -31.88 -20.64 7.55
C LYS A 233 -32.09 -21.92 6.72
N ASN A 234 -32.54 -21.80 5.48
CA ASN A 234 -32.76 -22.93 4.60
C ASN A 234 -31.48 -23.40 3.89
N ILE A 235 -30.43 -22.59 3.89
CA ILE A 235 -29.18 -22.84 3.19
C ILE A 235 -27.93 -22.77 4.08
N LEU A 236 -28.05 -22.17 5.27
CA LEU A 236 -27.02 -22.08 6.29
C LEU A 236 -27.45 -22.82 7.56
N HIS A 237 -26.52 -23.54 8.14
CA HIS A 237 -26.71 -24.20 9.44
C HIS A 237 -25.61 -23.73 10.41
N GLU A 238 -26.00 -23.21 11.58
CA GLU A 238 -25.01 -22.76 12.57
C GLU A 238 -24.25 -23.96 13.15
N ARG A 239 -22.92 -23.89 13.04
CA ARG A 239 -22.02 -24.87 13.66
C ARG A 239 -21.84 -24.52 15.14
N LYS A 240 -22.43 -25.35 16.02
CA LYS A 240 -22.32 -25.21 17.48
C LYS A 240 -21.32 -26.24 18.06
N ALA A 241 -20.13 -26.33 17.40
CA ALA A 241 -19.05 -27.19 17.84
C ALA A 241 -17.95 -26.34 18.46
N TYR A 242 -17.36 -26.82 19.55
CA TYR A 242 -16.34 -26.09 20.32
C TYR A 242 -15.17 -27.02 20.64
N SER A 243 -14.00 -26.44 20.85
CA SER A 243 -12.77 -27.14 21.25
C SER A 243 -11.96 -26.26 22.21
N PRO A 244 -11.21 -26.83 23.15
CA PRO A 244 -10.23 -26.12 23.95
C PRO A 244 -9.15 -25.49 23.09
N LYS A 245 -8.48 -24.46 23.62
CA LYS A 245 -7.37 -23.81 22.93
C LYS A 245 -6.14 -24.74 22.92
N GLY A 246 -5.50 -24.88 21.76
CA GLY A 246 -4.12 -25.38 21.65
C GLY A 246 -3.96 -26.88 21.47
N LEU A 247 -5.04 -27.66 21.26
CA LEU A 247 -4.92 -29.11 21.05
C LEU A 247 -4.90 -29.48 19.56
N ASP A 248 -6.02 -29.31 18.85
CA ASP A 248 -6.18 -29.90 17.52
C ASP A 248 -6.28 -28.85 16.39
N TYR A 249 -6.54 -27.60 16.74
CA TYR A 249 -6.87 -26.55 15.77
C TYR A 249 -6.07 -25.27 15.99
N PRO A 250 -5.54 -24.66 14.91
CA PRO A 250 -4.92 -23.34 14.98
C PRO A 250 -5.92 -22.27 15.39
N HIS A 251 -5.51 -21.34 16.25
CA HIS A 251 -6.34 -20.22 16.66
C HIS A 251 -6.26 -19.08 15.62
N VAL A 252 -7.43 -18.71 15.09
CA VAL A 252 -7.55 -17.70 14.03
C VAL A 252 -8.41 -16.51 14.46
N THR A 253 -8.30 -15.45 13.71
CA THR A 253 -9.13 -14.24 13.81
C THR A 253 -9.69 -13.89 12.44
N LEU A 254 -10.87 -13.25 12.43
CA LEU A 254 -11.53 -12.78 11.22
C LEU A 254 -11.45 -11.26 11.14
N SER A 255 -11.13 -10.75 9.96
CA SER A 255 -11.15 -9.34 9.62
C SER A 255 -11.94 -9.11 8.34
N THR A 256 -11.96 -7.88 7.86
CA THR A 256 -12.51 -7.52 6.53
C THR A 256 -11.69 -8.08 5.36
N GLU A 257 -10.46 -8.51 5.62
CA GLU A 257 -9.54 -9.07 4.61
C GLU A 257 -9.55 -10.61 4.60
N GLY A 258 -10.27 -11.25 5.54
CA GLY A 258 -10.35 -12.71 5.63
C GLY A 258 -9.97 -13.27 7.01
N ILE A 259 -9.58 -14.53 7.02
CA ILE A 259 -9.20 -15.30 8.21
C ILE A 259 -7.69 -15.44 8.27
N PHE A 260 -7.08 -15.11 9.41
CA PHE A 260 -5.63 -15.11 9.63
C PHE A 260 -5.28 -15.79 10.96
N PRO A 261 -4.08 -16.40 11.07
CA PRO A 261 -3.54 -16.84 12.36
C PRO A 261 -3.53 -15.70 13.37
N LYS A 262 -3.94 -15.94 14.59
CA LYS A 262 -4.02 -14.89 15.61
C LYS A 262 -2.64 -14.36 16.01
N SER A 263 -1.62 -15.20 16.01
CA SER A 263 -0.23 -14.87 16.27
C SER A 263 0.35 -13.84 15.29
N GLU A 264 -0.09 -13.84 14.04
CA GLU A 264 0.38 -12.88 13.03
C GLU A 264 -0.21 -11.46 13.20
N ARG A 265 -1.30 -11.33 13.93
CA ARG A 265 -2.01 -10.06 14.08
C ARG A 265 -1.91 -9.44 15.48
N TYR A 266 -1.74 -10.26 16.53
CA TYR A 266 -1.73 -9.80 17.92
C TYR A 266 -0.68 -10.55 18.75
N ASP A 267 0.40 -9.90 19.04
CA ASP A 267 1.46 -10.37 19.97
C ASP A 267 1.02 -10.22 21.45
N ARG A 268 -0.16 -10.77 21.81
CA ARG A 268 -0.72 -10.68 23.16
C ARG A 268 -1.11 -12.04 23.75
N ASP A 269 -0.50 -13.13 23.27
CA ASP A 269 -0.85 -14.50 23.72
C ASP A 269 -0.54 -14.78 25.22
N HIS A 270 0.27 -13.91 25.84
CA HIS A 270 0.60 -14.03 27.27
C HIS A 270 -0.43 -13.40 28.22
N LEU A 271 -1.50 -12.77 27.73
CA LEU A 271 -2.50 -12.08 28.55
C LEU A 271 -3.79 -12.85 28.80
N VAL A 272 -4.01 -14.03 28.22
CA VAL A 272 -5.23 -14.82 28.40
C VAL A 272 -4.88 -16.20 28.92
N ARG A 273 -4.75 -16.32 30.25
CA ARG A 273 -4.81 -17.57 31.00
C ARG A 273 -6.28 -17.88 31.34
N ASP A 274 -6.99 -18.56 30.43
CA ASP A 274 -8.26 -19.20 30.73
C ASP A 274 -8.18 -20.60 30.12
N GLU A 275 -7.71 -21.56 30.92
CA GLU A 275 -7.50 -22.95 30.49
C GLU A 275 -8.85 -23.68 30.22
N ASP A 276 -9.96 -23.16 30.75
CA ASP A 276 -11.31 -23.74 30.61
C ASP A 276 -12.15 -23.12 29.48
N LYS A 277 -11.58 -22.24 28.67
CA LYS A 277 -12.34 -21.55 27.63
C LYS A 277 -12.46 -22.36 26.36
N GLU A 278 -13.70 -22.68 25.98
CA GLU A 278 -14.00 -23.30 24.70
C GLU A 278 -14.05 -22.30 23.55
N TYR A 279 -13.50 -22.70 22.40
CA TYR A 279 -13.40 -21.90 21.18
C TYR A 279 -14.27 -22.49 20.08
N LYS A 280 -14.92 -21.65 19.29
CA LYS A 280 -15.81 -22.04 18.19
C LYS A 280 -15.02 -22.70 17.07
N ILE A 281 -15.37 -23.93 16.71
CA ILE A 281 -14.75 -24.64 15.57
C ILE A 281 -15.31 -24.09 14.26
N THR A 282 -14.42 -23.97 13.25
CA THR A 282 -14.75 -23.69 11.86
C THR A 282 -14.02 -24.66 10.95
N HIS A 283 -14.67 -25.05 9.85
CA HIS A 283 -14.07 -25.89 8.82
C HIS A 283 -13.95 -25.13 7.49
N LYS A 284 -13.09 -25.63 6.61
CA LYS A 284 -12.95 -25.08 5.26
C LYS A 284 -14.31 -25.07 4.54
N GLY A 285 -14.69 -23.90 4.01
CA GLY A 285 -15.97 -23.68 3.33
C GLY A 285 -17.11 -23.21 4.23
N ASP A 286 -16.90 -23.05 5.55
CA ASP A 286 -17.87 -22.40 6.41
C ASP A 286 -17.94 -20.89 6.11
N ILE A 287 -19.13 -20.31 6.23
CA ILE A 287 -19.30 -18.85 6.25
C ILE A 287 -19.13 -18.36 7.69
N CYS A 288 -18.16 -17.48 7.90
CA CYS A 288 -17.83 -16.97 9.22
C CYS A 288 -18.06 -15.46 9.29
N TYR A 289 -18.61 -14.96 10.40
CA TYR A 289 -18.70 -13.52 10.63
C TYR A 289 -18.50 -13.15 12.10
N ASN A 290 -18.11 -11.89 12.31
CA ASN A 290 -18.03 -11.27 13.63
C ASN A 290 -19.30 -10.43 13.85
N PRO A 291 -20.21 -10.81 14.79
CA PRO A 291 -21.48 -10.10 15.01
C PRO A 291 -21.32 -8.59 15.22
N ALA A 292 -20.34 -8.18 16.02
CA ALA A 292 -20.11 -6.76 16.35
C ALA A 292 -19.41 -5.98 15.21
N ASN A 293 -18.70 -6.67 14.34
CA ASN A 293 -17.91 -6.07 13.25
C ASN A 293 -18.51 -6.32 11.86
N LEU A 294 -19.69 -6.94 11.78
CA LEU A 294 -20.38 -7.20 10.51
C LEU A 294 -20.61 -5.90 9.72
N LYS A 295 -20.92 -4.82 10.41
CA LYS A 295 -21.08 -3.47 9.83
C LYS A 295 -19.84 -2.94 9.09
N PHE A 296 -18.68 -3.47 9.36
CA PHE A 296 -17.43 -3.14 8.68
C PHE A 296 -17.06 -4.16 7.59
N GLY A 297 -17.93 -5.16 7.33
CA GLY A 297 -17.69 -6.21 6.35
C GLY A 297 -16.93 -7.43 6.89
N ALA A 298 -16.89 -7.63 8.20
CA ALA A 298 -16.22 -8.79 8.80
C ALA A 298 -17.08 -10.07 8.65
N ILE A 299 -17.22 -10.52 7.41
CA ILE A 299 -17.88 -11.77 6.99
C ILE A 299 -17.13 -12.35 5.79
N CYS A 300 -16.82 -13.65 5.79
CA CYS A 300 -16.19 -14.33 4.66
C CYS A 300 -16.39 -15.83 4.70
N GLU A 301 -16.04 -16.51 3.61
CA GLU A 301 -15.84 -17.95 3.58
C GLU A 301 -14.51 -18.31 4.26
N ASN A 302 -14.49 -19.38 5.04
CA ASN A 302 -13.27 -19.94 5.57
C ASN A 302 -12.50 -20.69 4.47
N THR A 303 -11.49 -20.04 3.91
CA THR A 303 -10.54 -20.65 2.98
C THR A 303 -9.25 -21.11 3.68
N PHE A 304 -9.09 -20.78 4.98
CA PHE A 304 -7.92 -21.12 5.77
C PHE A 304 -7.81 -22.62 6.03
N GLY A 305 -8.93 -23.25 6.39
CA GLY A 305 -8.97 -24.66 6.80
C GLY A 305 -9.60 -24.85 8.16
N ASP A 306 -9.40 -26.02 8.77
CA ASP A 306 -9.91 -26.32 10.09
C ASP A 306 -9.21 -25.49 11.15
N ALA A 307 -9.98 -24.76 11.96
CA ALA A 307 -9.47 -23.77 12.90
C ALA A 307 -10.47 -23.49 14.03
N ILE A 308 -10.04 -22.73 15.03
CA ILE A 308 -10.88 -22.23 16.11
C ILE A 308 -10.89 -20.70 16.20
N PHE A 309 -12.08 -20.16 16.47
CA PHE A 309 -12.32 -18.75 16.77
C PHE A 309 -12.64 -18.52 18.25
N SER A 310 -12.49 -17.28 18.70
CA SER A 310 -13.15 -16.85 19.94
C SER A 310 -14.65 -17.14 19.89
N PRO A 311 -15.30 -17.51 21.00
CA PRO A 311 -16.74 -17.89 21.04
C PRO A 311 -17.72 -16.86 20.50
N ILE A 312 -17.28 -15.58 20.42
CA ILE A 312 -18.10 -14.48 19.88
C ILE A 312 -18.32 -14.55 18.37
N TYR A 313 -17.52 -15.32 17.64
CA TYR A 313 -17.69 -15.47 16.20
C TYR A 313 -18.80 -16.47 15.89
N VAL A 314 -19.43 -16.26 14.76
CA VAL A 314 -20.46 -17.18 14.24
C VAL A 314 -19.91 -17.87 13.00
N THR A 315 -20.15 -19.19 12.94
CA THR A 315 -19.76 -20.04 11.82
C THR A 315 -20.98 -20.79 11.30
N PHE A 316 -21.18 -20.77 9.99
CA PHE A 316 -22.26 -21.48 9.32
C PHE A 316 -21.71 -22.48 8.31
N GLU A 317 -22.21 -23.70 8.38
CA GLU A 317 -22.08 -24.68 7.32
C GLU A 317 -23.05 -24.35 6.18
N VAL A 318 -22.56 -24.38 4.94
CA VAL A 318 -23.35 -24.15 3.73
C VAL A 318 -23.91 -25.47 3.21
N ARG A 319 -25.20 -25.54 2.94
CA ARG A 319 -25.85 -26.74 2.41
C ARG A 319 -25.36 -27.07 1.00
N LYS A 320 -25.33 -28.38 0.63
CA LYS A 320 -24.74 -28.88 -0.64
C LYS A 320 -25.40 -28.38 -1.93
N ASN A 321 -26.63 -27.84 -1.85
CA ASN A 321 -27.37 -27.33 -3.02
C ASN A 321 -27.13 -25.85 -3.30
N VAL A 322 -26.12 -25.24 -2.68
CA VAL A 322 -25.73 -23.84 -2.87
C VAL A 322 -24.21 -23.75 -3.11
N SER A 323 -23.80 -22.96 -4.09
CA SER A 323 -22.38 -22.65 -4.29
C SER A 323 -21.87 -21.78 -3.14
N ARG A 324 -20.83 -22.26 -2.44
CA ARG A 324 -20.22 -21.58 -1.30
C ARG A 324 -19.61 -20.25 -1.74
N GLU A 325 -18.84 -20.29 -2.81
CA GLU A 325 -18.17 -19.12 -3.37
C GLU A 325 -19.17 -18.05 -3.84
N TYR A 326 -20.30 -18.48 -4.45
CA TYR A 326 -21.37 -17.56 -4.81
C TYR A 326 -21.97 -16.91 -3.56
N LEU A 327 -22.33 -17.74 -2.56
CA LEU A 327 -22.95 -17.27 -1.34
C LEU A 327 -22.02 -16.35 -0.55
N ALA A 328 -20.73 -16.67 -0.45
CA ALA A 328 -19.74 -15.82 0.19
C ALA A 328 -19.69 -14.44 -0.48
N ASN A 329 -19.57 -14.39 -1.80
CA ASN A 329 -19.58 -13.12 -2.54
C ASN A 329 -20.89 -12.36 -2.37
N TYR A 330 -22.03 -13.04 -2.31
CA TYR A 330 -23.34 -12.43 -2.08
C TYR A 330 -23.42 -11.76 -0.71
N LEU A 331 -23.00 -12.45 0.35
CA LEU A 331 -23.07 -11.99 1.73
C LEU A 331 -22.07 -10.89 2.07
N MET A 332 -20.97 -10.78 1.31
CA MET A 332 -19.98 -9.70 1.42
C MET A 332 -20.41 -8.40 0.75
N ARG A 333 -21.53 -8.38 0.05
CA ARG A 333 -22.03 -7.15 -0.61
C ARG A 333 -22.44 -6.12 0.42
N TRP A 334 -22.03 -4.89 0.17
CA TRP A 334 -22.29 -3.78 1.08
C TRP A 334 -23.78 -3.48 1.28
N ASP A 335 -24.59 -3.61 0.23
CA ASP A 335 -26.05 -3.45 0.31
C ASP A 335 -26.71 -4.54 1.14
N PHE A 336 -26.25 -5.81 1.06
CA PHE A 336 -26.68 -6.89 1.92
C PHE A 336 -26.30 -6.62 3.39
N ILE A 337 -25.04 -6.27 3.66
CA ILE A 337 -24.56 -5.95 5.01
C ILE A 337 -25.38 -4.82 5.63
N ASN A 338 -25.62 -3.74 4.88
CA ASN A 338 -26.45 -2.63 5.35
C ASN A 338 -27.91 -3.03 5.61
N ALA A 339 -28.46 -3.95 4.82
CA ALA A 339 -29.83 -4.44 5.03
C ALA A 339 -29.92 -5.31 6.29
N VAL A 340 -28.91 -6.14 6.57
CA VAL A 340 -28.84 -7.00 7.76
C VAL A 340 -28.63 -6.18 9.04
N ARG A 341 -27.95 -5.03 8.97
CA ARG A 341 -27.76 -4.12 10.10
C ARG A 341 -29.04 -3.59 10.72
N LYS A 342 -30.19 -3.66 10.04
CA LYS A 342 -31.49 -3.33 10.63
C LYS A 342 -31.85 -4.21 11.83
N TYR A 343 -31.18 -5.36 11.96
CA TYR A 343 -31.33 -6.31 13.06
C TYR A 343 -30.21 -6.18 14.10
N GLU A 344 -29.38 -5.11 14.04
CA GLU A 344 -28.39 -4.85 15.09
C GLU A 344 -29.11 -4.54 16.40
N GLU A 345 -28.89 -5.37 17.43
CA GLU A 345 -29.36 -5.15 18.79
C GLU A 345 -28.17 -4.76 19.68
N GLY A 346 -28.41 -3.86 20.59
CA GLY A 346 -27.44 -3.38 21.58
C GLY A 346 -27.71 -1.94 22.01
N THR A 347 -27.04 -1.51 23.07
CA THR A 347 -27.09 -0.14 23.58
C THR A 347 -25.78 0.60 23.25
N VAL A 348 -25.72 1.91 23.57
CA VAL A 348 -24.48 2.69 23.41
C VAL A 348 -23.31 2.10 24.22
N TYR A 349 -23.62 1.36 25.30
CA TYR A 349 -22.65 0.72 26.19
C TYR A 349 -22.40 -0.75 25.84
N GLU A 350 -23.32 -1.41 25.11
CA GLU A 350 -23.16 -2.77 24.60
C GLU A 350 -22.89 -2.69 23.10
N ARG A 351 -21.92 -3.52 22.63
CA ARG A 351 -21.59 -3.56 21.20
C ARG A 351 -22.81 -4.01 20.42
N MET A 352 -23.34 -3.14 19.55
CA MET A 352 -24.37 -3.51 18.60
C MET A 352 -23.90 -4.71 17.76
N ALA A 353 -24.70 -5.75 17.73
CA ALA A 353 -24.35 -7.02 17.08
C ALA A 353 -25.56 -7.63 16.37
N VAL A 354 -25.34 -8.29 15.24
CA VAL A 354 -26.37 -9.10 14.57
C VAL A 354 -26.27 -10.53 15.07
N LYS A 355 -27.31 -10.99 15.77
CA LYS A 355 -27.38 -12.37 16.28
C LYS A 355 -27.55 -13.40 15.16
N PRO A 356 -27.07 -14.66 15.34
CA PRO A 356 -27.20 -15.71 14.32
C PRO A 356 -28.66 -15.96 13.92
N GLU A 357 -29.57 -15.92 14.87
CA GLU A 357 -31.00 -16.18 14.65
C GLU A 357 -31.64 -15.13 13.75
N ASP A 358 -31.22 -13.87 13.89
CA ASP A 358 -31.74 -12.76 13.08
C ASP A 358 -31.10 -12.74 11.70
N PHE A 359 -29.78 -13.03 11.62
CA PHE A 359 -29.11 -13.23 10.35
C PHE A 359 -29.79 -14.34 9.51
N LEU A 360 -30.16 -15.45 10.13
CA LEU A 360 -30.80 -16.60 9.47
C LEU A 360 -32.24 -16.31 9.00
N LYS A 361 -32.92 -15.31 9.55
CA LYS A 361 -34.26 -14.86 9.08
C LYS A 361 -34.22 -14.14 7.77
N PHE A 362 -33.05 -13.62 7.38
CA PHE A 362 -32.92 -12.80 6.18
C PHE A 362 -33.22 -13.59 4.92
N GLU A 363 -33.85 -12.93 3.95
CA GLU A 363 -34.24 -13.51 2.68
C GLU A 363 -33.35 -12.99 1.54
N ILE A 364 -32.90 -13.90 0.71
CA ILE A 364 -32.09 -13.60 -0.47
C ILE A 364 -32.71 -14.24 -1.71
N PHE A 365 -32.37 -13.69 -2.87
CA PHE A 365 -32.74 -14.28 -4.15
C PHE A 365 -31.58 -15.10 -4.70
N LEU A 366 -31.84 -16.37 -4.99
CA LEU A 366 -30.84 -17.30 -5.53
C LEU A 366 -31.23 -17.79 -6.92
N PRO A 367 -30.29 -17.78 -7.89
CA PRO A 367 -30.42 -18.48 -9.15
C PRO A 367 -30.34 -20.01 -8.96
N GLN A 368 -30.50 -20.75 -10.05
CA GLN A 368 -30.18 -22.17 -10.08
C GLN A 368 -28.69 -22.40 -9.83
N ILE A 369 -28.31 -23.60 -9.36
CA ILE A 369 -26.93 -23.88 -8.91
C ILE A 369 -25.90 -23.72 -10.04
N GLU A 370 -26.29 -24.03 -11.27
CA GLU A 370 -25.43 -23.86 -12.45
C GLU A 370 -25.07 -22.39 -12.68
N GLU A 371 -26.04 -21.49 -12.53
CA GLU A 371 -25.80 -20.05 -12.64
C GLU A 371 -24.98 -19.51 -11.45
N GLN A 372 -25.27 -19.98 -10.23
CA GLN A 372 -24.45 -19.63 -9.06
C GLN A 372 -22.97 -19.98 -9.31
N THR A 373 -22.71 -21.18 -9.82
CA THR A 373 -21.36 -21.65 -10.14
C THR A 373 -20.72 -20.79 -11.21
N ALA A 374 -21.41 -20.52 -12.30
CA ALA A 374 -20.89 -19.67 -13.38
C ALA A 374 -20.59 -18.24 -12.92
N ILE A 375 -21.43 -17.63 -12.09
CA ILE A 375 -21.18 -16.32 -11.49
C ILE A 375 -19.94 -16.37 -10.57
N ALA A 376 -19.84 -17.40 -9.73
CA ALA A 376 -18.71 -17.58 -8.83
C ALA A 376 -17.39 -17.71 -9.61
N GLU A 377 -17.36 -18.44 -10.72
CA GLU A 377 -16.18 -18.58 -11.59
C GLU A 377 -15.75 -17.25 -12.20
N VAL A 378 -16.68 -16.42 -12.66
CA VAL A 378 -16.37 -15.08 -13.20
C VAL A 378 -15.75 -14.19 -12.13
N LEU A 379 -16.30 -14.21 -10.90
CA LEU A 379 -15.79 -13.41 -9.80
C LEU A 379 -14.44 -13.94 -9.28
N SER A 380 -14.27 -15.25 -9.22
CA SER A 380 -13.01 -15.91 -8.86
C SER A 380 -11.90 -15.61 -9.85
N THR A 381 -12.21 -15.64 -11.15
CA THR A 381 -11.25 -15.23 -12.20
C THR A 381 -10.81 -13.78 -12.03
N SER A 382 -11.77 -12.86 -11.76
CA SER A 382 -11.43 -11.47 -11.47
C SER A 382 -10.56 -11.30 -10.23
N ASN A 383 -10.80 -12.07 -9.17
CA ASN A 383 -9.96 -12.08 -7.97
C ASN A 383 -8.53 -12.49 -8.30
N ARG A 384 -8.38 -13.59 -9.04
CA ARG A 384 -7.06 -14.11 -9.43
C ARG A 384 -6.27 -13.13 -10.29
N GLU A 385 -6.95 -12.43 -11.23
CA GLU A 385 -6.30 -11.38 -12.02
C GLU A 385 -5.79 -10.23 -11.14
N ILE A 386 -6.58 -9.80 -10.16
CA ILE A 386 -6.21 -8.74 -9.20
C ILE A 386 -5.01 -9.18 -8.36
N GLU A 387 -5.02 -10.39 -7.80
CA GLU A 387 -3.91 -10.94 -7.00
C GLU A 387 -2.61 -11.05 -7.81
N LEU A 388 -2.68 -11.57 -9.03
CA LEU A 388 -1.52 -11.68 -9.91
C LEU A 388 -0.94 -10.29 -10.24
N LEU A 389 -1.81 -9.31 -10.49
CA LEU A 389 -1.39 -7.95 -10.78
C LEU A 389 -0.75 -7.26 -9.56
N GLN A 390 -1.25 -7.52 -8.35
CA GLN A 390 -0.64 -7.04 -7.10
C GLN A 390 0.75 -7.64 -6.87
N GLN A 391 0.92 -8.94 -7.11
CA GLN A 391 2.21 -9.62 -7.02
C GLN A 391 3.20 -9.08 -8.06
N ASP A 392 2.75 -8.87 -9.28
CA ASP A 392 3.55 -8.30 -10.37
C ASP A 392 4.01 -6.87 -10.03
N ILE A 393 3.13 -6.02 -9.50
CA ILE A 393 3.49 -4.67 -9.02
C ILE A 393 4.55 -4.74 -7.91
N ALA A 394 4.41 -5.66 -6.97
CA ALA A 394 5.38 -5.84 -5.90
C ALA A 394 6.77 -6.25 -6.46
N GLN A 395 6.81 -7.15 -7.44
CA GLN A 395 8.04 -7.55 -8.12
C GLN A 395 8.68 -6.38 -8.89
N GLU A 396 7.87 -5.57 -9.61
CA GLU A 396 8.40 -4.39 -10.33
C GLU A 396 8.95 -3.33 -9.37
N LYS A 397 8.33 -3.14 -8.20
CA LYS A 397 8.87 -2.26 -7.15
C LYS A 397 10.20 -2.77 -6.60
N GLN A 398 10.33 -4.07 -6.35
CA GLN A 398 11.60 -4.68 -5.95
C GLN A 398 12.68 -4.55 -7.04
N LYS A 399 12.31 -4.77 -8.29
CA LYS A 399 13.19 -4.59 -9.46
C LYS A 399 13.68 -3.15 -9.55
N LYS A 400 12.78 -2.16 -9.41
CA LYS A 400 13.17 -0.74 -9.39
C LYS A 400 14.17 -0.44 -8.29
N LYS A 401 13.93 -0.93 -7.07
CA LYS A 401 14.86 -0.78 -5.94
C LYS A 401 16.23 -1.39 -6.22
N ALA A 402 16.27 -2.57 -6.82
CA ALA A 402 17.53 -3.22 -7.22
C ALA A 402 18.26 -2.42 -8.30
N LEU A 403 17.55 -1.95 -9.34
CA LEU A 403 18.12 -1.09 -10.39
C LEU A 403 18.72 0.19 -9.80
N MET A 404 18.02 0.85 -8.88
CA MET A 404 18.53 2.04 -8.22
C MET A 404 19.83 1.74 -7.46
N GLN A 405 19.88 0.65 -6.70
CA GLN A 405 21.10 0.25 -5.98
C GLN A 405 22.27 -0.04 -6.93
N LEU A 406 22.04 -0.66 -8.07
CA LEU A 406 23.08 -1.03 -9.01
C LEU A 406 23.60 0.16 -9.84
N LEU A 407 22.68 0.98 -10.34
CA LEU A 407 23.00 2.08 -11.25
C LEU A 407 23.51 3.32 -10.52
N LEU A 408 22.88 3.69 -9.39
CA LEU A 408 23.25 4.89 -8.64
C LEU A 408 24.54 4.72 -7.80
N THR A 409 25.02 3.50 -7.63
CA THR A 409 26.31 3.21 -7.01
C THR A 409 27.40 2.88 -8.03
N GLY A 410 27.03 2.76 -9.30
CA GLY A 410 27.94 2.39 -10.38
C GLY A 410 28.37 0.93 -10.39
N ILE A 411 27.73 0.04 -9.59
CA ILE A 411 27.99 -1.43 -9.64
C ILE A 411 27.70 -1.99 -11.02
N VAL A 412 26.70 -1.45 -11.69
CA VAL A 412 26.41 -1.68 -13.12
C VAL A 412 26.49 -0.34 -13.85
N ARG A 413 27.22 -0.33 -14.97
CA ARG A 413 27.39 0.82 -15.87
C ARG A 413 26.45 0.70 -17.08
N VAL A 414 26.06 1.83 -17.69
CA VAL A 414 25.15 1.92 -18.85
C VAL A 414 25.63 2.89 -19.91
#